data_bf28f63e62689c59eaf59b1dc8a5c5e0
#
_entry.id   bf28f63e62689c59eaf59b1dc8a5c5e0
#
_cell.length_a   1.000
_cell.length_b   1.000
_cell.length_c   1.000
_cell.angle_alpha   90.00
_cell.angle_beta   90.00
_cell.angle_gamma   90.00
#
_symmetry.space_group_name_H-M   'P 1'
#
loop_
_entity.id
_entity.type
_entity.pdbx_description
1 polymer ?
#
loop_
_entity_poly.entity_id
_entity_poly.type
_entity_poly.pdbx_seq_one_letter_code
_entity_poly.pdbx_strand_id
1 'polypeptide(L)'
;MKRSSKADALLEALPYFQQFRGRTVVVHGGGKAITAAMRQENLTARFVDGHRVTDQASIKIIDRILTEVISPSLAAKIQELGGQAQVLSGKDVLVAVKAPPRLDVTGAKIDLGFVGDITSTDITQVQKLVDAEIVPIISPLGRGRDGQVYNINADIAAAKIAQALKAHKIIYLSDVNGVRRDPRDETSLISTLTPDQIQQLKQEGVIASGMIPKVDSALEALAGGVAKVHFLDGKQAHSLLLELFTDAGIGTEIAATK
;
A
#
# COMPACT_ATOMS: atom_id res chain seq x y z
N MET A 1 11.94 29.65 -19.29
CA MET A 1 11.28 28.33 -19.39
C MET A 1 10.32 28.33 -20.58
N LYS A 2 10.61 27.57 -21.65
CA LYS A 2 9.64 27.35 -22.75
C LYS A 2 8.42 26.63 -22.17
N ARG A 3 7.24 27.17 -22.37
CA ARG A 3 5.99 26.46 -22.11
C ARG A 3 5.97 25.25 -23.04
N SER A 4 6.18 24.06 -22.53
CA SER A 4 5.90 22.81 -23.24
C SER A 4 4.44 22.84 -23.68
N SER A 5 4.16 22.56 -24.95
CA SER A 5 2.78 22.46 -25.41
C SER A 5 2.12 21.23 -24.78
N LYS A 6 0.78 21.22 -24.69
CA LYS A 6 0.05 20.03 -24.23
C LYS A 6 0.37 18.81 -25.11
N ALA A 7 0.67 19.03 -26.38
CA ALA A 7 1.09 17.99 -27.32
C ALA A 7 2.47 17.41 -26.97
N ASP A 8 3.43 18.25 -26.56
CA ASP A 8 4.77 17.80 -26.18
C ASP A 8 4.70 16.89 -24.94
N ALA A 9 3.88 17.27 -23.93
CA ALA A 9 3.68 16.46 -22.74
C ALA A 9 3.03 15.10 -23.04
N LEU A 10 2.11 15.04 -24.01
CA LEU A 10 1.51 13.77 -24.46
C LEU A 10 2.53 12.91 -25.23
N LEU A 11 3.38 13.51 -26.04
CA LEU A 11 4.44 12.78 -26.77
C LEU A 11 5.51 12.25 -25.81
N GLU A 12 5.86 13.01 -24.78
CA GLU A 12 6.76 12.55 -23.70
C GLU A 12 6.18 11.39 -22.90
N ALA A 13 4.86 11.37 -22.67
CA ALA A 13 4.17 10.30 -21.94
C ALA A 13 3.96 9.01 -22.78
N LEU A 14 4.01 9.10 -24.12
CA LEU A 14 3.68 7.97 -25.01
C LEU A 14 4.53 6.71 -24.77
N PRO A 15 5.87 6.78 -24.58
CA PRO A 15 6.69 5.60 -24.29
C PRO A 15 6.25 4.89 -23.00
N TYR A 16 5.83 5.63 -22.00
CA TYR A 16 5.38 5.07 -20.70
C TYR A 16 4.02 4.37 -20.85
N PHE A 17 3.07 4.92 -21.63
CA PHE A 17 1.83 4.22 -21.93
C PHE A 17 2.09 2.87 -22.61
N GLN A 18 3.05 2.82 -23.57
CA GLN A 18 3.46 1.59 -24.22
C GLN A 18 4.13 0.61 -23.25
N GLN A 19 4.99 1.12 -22.36
CA GLN A 19 5.72 0.32 -21.38
C GLN A 19 4.77 -0.34 -20.35
N PHE A 20 3.69 0.35 -19.95
CA PHE A 20 2.75 -0.16 -18.95
C PHE A 20 1.56 -0.91 -19.55
N ARG A 21 1.44 -0.97 -20.89
CA ARG A 21 0.37 -1.72 -21.54
C ARG A 21 0.40 -3.19 -21.15
N GLY A 22 -0.73 -3.72 -20.68
CA GLY A 22 -0.87 -5.10 -20.22
C GLY A 22 -0.13 -5.41 -18.91
N ARG A 23 0.33 -4.40 -18.17
CA ARG A 23 1.00 -4.60 -16.88
C ARG A 23 0.09 -4.20 -15.73
N THR A 24 0.08 -5.03 -14.67
CA THR A 24 -0.66 -4.75 -13.45
C THR A 24 0.20 -3.93 -12.48
N VAL A 25 -0.38 -2.85 -11.97
CA VAL A 25 0.20 -2.00 -10.91
C VAL A 25 -0.73 -2.04 -9.70
N VAL A 26 -0.21 -2.38 -8.54
CA VAL A 26 -0.95 -2.31 -7.27
C VAL A 26 -0.66 -0.98 -6.60
N VAL A 27 -1.70 -0.27 -6.20
CA VAL A 27 -1.59 1.02 -5.48
C VAL A 27 -2.20 0.86 -4.09
N HIS A 28 -1.46 1.22 -3.07
CA HIS A 28 -1.87 1.19 -1.67
C HIS A 28 -1.99 2.60 -1.10
N GLY A 29 -3.06 2.87 -0.35
CA GLY A 29 -3.26 4.16 0.31
C GLY A 29 -4.51 4.20 1.20
N GLY A 30 -4.80 5.35 1.81
CA GLY A 30 -6.07 5.61 2.48
C GLY A 30 -6.11 5.43 4.00
N GLY A 31 -5.02 5.06 4.69
CA GLY A 31 -4.98 4.78 6.14
C GLY A 31 -5.49 5.92 7.06
N LYS A 32 -5.38 7.18 6.63
CA LYS A 32 -5.86 8.33 7.43
C LYS A 32 -7.39 8.39 7.52
N ALA A 33 -8.11 7.98 6.48
CA ALA A 33 -9.56 7.97 6.47
C ALA A 33 -10.13 7.03 7.53
N ILE A 34 -9.51 5.85 7.74
CA ILE A 34 -9.89 4.90 8.78
C ILE A 34 -9.74 5.53 10.18
N THR A 35 -8.61 6.19 10.43
CA THR A 35 -8.37 6.84 11.73
C THR A 35 -9.35 7.97 12.00
N ALA A 36 -9.70 8.77 10.99
CA ALA A 36 -10.70 9.84 11.12
C ALA A 36 -12.09 9.27 11.43
N ALA A 37 -12.50 8.22 10.72
CA ALA A 37 -13.79 7.58 10.95
C ALA A 37 -13.88 6.90 12.32
N MET A 38 -12.80 6.24 12.80
CA MET A 38 -12.76 5.70 14.17
C MET A 38 -12.92 6.79 15.24
N ARG A 39 -12.31 7.97 15.04
CA ARG A 39 -12.47 9.10 15.98
C ARG A 39 -13.92 9.58 16.08
N GLN A 40 -14.67 9.58 14.98
CA GLN A 40 -16.10 9.94 14.98
C GLN A 40 -16.94 8.96 15.82
N GLU A 41 -16.50 7.72 15.94
CA GLU A 41 -17.12 6.68 16.77
C GLU A 41 -16.51 6.62 18.19
N ASN A 42 -15.77 7.66 18.62
CA ASN A 42 -15.09 7.75 19.92
C ASN A 42 -14.07 6.63 20.19
N LEU A 43 -13.48 6.04 19.14
CA LEU A 43 -12.41 5.05 19.27
C LEU A 43 -11.04 5.69 19.08
N THR A 44 -10.15 5.39 20.03
CA THR A 44 -8.74 5.81 19.94
C THR A 44 -7.92 4.72 19.26
N ALA A 45 -7.27 5.06 18.14
CA ALA A 45 -6.37 4.14 17.49
C ALA A 45 -5.06 4.00 18.29
N ARG A 46 -4.73 2.78 18.69
CA ARG A 46 -3.43 2.42 19.28
C ARG A 46 -2.65 1.59 18.28
N PHE A 47 -1.35 1.86 18.13
CA PHE A 47 -0.48 1.11 17.24
C PHE A 47 0.67 0.47 18.04
N VAL A 48 1.02 -0.76 17.68
CA VAL A 48 2.17 -1.49 18.20
C VAL A 48 2.86 -2.13 16.99
N ASP A 49 4.14 -1.84 16.80
CA ASP A 49 4.96 -2.36 15.71
C ASP A 49 4.26 -2.22 14.32
N GLY A 50 3.71 -1.02 14.06
CA GLY A 50 2.99 -0.72 12.80
C GLY A 50 1.60 -1.36 12.65
N HIS A 51 1.15 -2.17 13.61
CA HIS A 51 -0.16 -2.80 13.62
C HIS A 51 -1.13 -2.04 14.52
N ARG A 52 -2.36 -1.87 14.05
CA ARG A 52 -3.44 -1.27 14.85
C ARG A 52 -4.00 -2.31 15.82
N VAL A 53 -3.83 -2.11 17.11
CA VAL A 53 -4.51 -2.94 18.14
C VAL A 53 -6.01 -2.84 17.88
N THR A 54 -6.66 -3.98 17.72
CA THR A 54 -8.04 -4.07 17.22
C THR A 54 -8.86 -4.98 18.13
N ASP A 55 -9.67 -4.41 19.00
CA ASP A 55 -10.61 -5.15 19.84
C ASP A 55 -11.90 -5.54 19.08
N GLN A 56 -12.83 -6.21 19.76
CA GLN A 56 -14.09 -6.68 19.18
C GLN A 56 -14.99 -5.55 18.67
N ALA A 57 -14.97 -4.38 19.30
CA ALA A 57 -15.75 -3.23 18.83
C ALA A 57 -15.06 -2.59 17.62
N SER A 58 -13.74 -2.44 17.69
CA SER A 58 -12.94 -1.85 16.63
C SER A 58 -13.00 -2.64 15.32
N ILE A 59 -12.96 -4.00 15.36
CA ILE A 59 -13.01 -4.78 14.11
C ILE A 59 -14.34 -4.60 13.36
N LYS A 60 -15.47 -4.53 14.08
CA LYS A 60 -16.79 -4.29 13.47
C LYS A 60 -16.86 -2.92 12.79
N ILE A 61 -16.30 -1.89 13.43
CA ILE A 61 -16.30 -0.53 12.91
C ILE A 61 -15.34 -0.43 11.71
N ILE A 62 -14.13 -1.01 11.81
CA ILE A 62 -13.17 -1.05 10.71
C ILE A 62 -13.77 -1.76 9.50
N ASP A 63 -14.41 -2.93 9.68
CA ASP A 63 -15.06 -3.68 8.60
C ASP A 63 -16.13 -2.82 7.93
N ARG A 64 -17.05 -2.23 8.69
CA ARG A 64 -18.11 -1.36 8.17
C ARG A 64 -17.54 -0.16 7.41
N ILE A 65 -16.59 0.56 8.00
CA ILE A 65 -16.01 1.77 7.38
C ILE A 65 -15.30 1.43 6.06
N LEU A 66 -14.50 0.37 6.04
CA LEU A 66 -13.79 -0.04 4.84
C LEU A 66 -14.75 -0.52 3.75
N THR A 67 -15.75 -1.31 4.12
CA THR A 67 -16.65 -1.97 3.16
C THR A 67 -17.76 -1.05 2.67
N GLU A 68 -18.34 -0.21 3.55
CA GLU A 68 -19.54 0.57 3.23
C GLU A 68 -19.25 2.05 2.94
N VAL A 69 -18.09 2.57 3.35
CA VAL A 69 -17.79 4.00 3.21
C VAL A 69 -16.58 4.23 2.29
N ILE A 70 -15.38 3.75 2.67
CA ILE A 70 -14.14 4.11 1.98
C ILE A 70 -14.06 3.48 0.59
N SER A 71 -14.21 2.15 0.51
CA SER A 71 -14.08 1.46 -0.78
C SER A 71 -15.17 1.86 -1.78
N PRO A 72 -16.47 1.98 -1.40
CA PRO A 72 -17.48 2.49 -2.32
C PRO A 72 -17.26 3.93 -2.77
N SER A 73 -16.81 4.82 -1.87
CA SER A 73 -16.54 6.21 -2.25
C SER A 73 -15.38 6.33 -3.25
N LEU A 74 -14.37 5.49 -3.12
CA LEU A 74 -13.27 5.43 -4.09
C LEU A 74 -13.73 4.88 -5.44
N ALA A 75 -14.55 3.81 -5.44
CA ALA A 75 -15.15 3.27 -6.66
C ALA A 75 -15.99 4.32 -7.40
N ALA A 76 -16.88 5.00 -6.67
CA ALA A 76 -17.70 6.07 -7.22
C ALA A 76 -16.84 7.18 -7.85
N LYS A 77 -15.73 7.56 -7.19
CA LYS A 77 -14.84 8.59 -7.72
C LYS A 77 -14.13 8.18 -9.01
N ILE A 78 -13.70 6.92 -9.11
CA ILE A 78 -13.13 6.38 -10.36
C ILE A 78 -14.19 6.40 -11.46
N GLN A 79 -15.43 6.00 -11.16
CA GLN A 79 -16.55 5.97 -12.13
C GLN A 79 -16.94 7.38 -12.59
N GLU A 80 -16.99 8.36 -11.69
CA GLU A 80 -17.21 9.79 -12.04
C GLU A 80 -16.17 10.30 -13.05
N LEU A 81 -14.93 9.78 -12.98
CA LEU A 81 -13.85 10.12 -13.89
C LEU A 81 -13.83 9.28 -15.18
N GLY A 82 -14.85 8.45 -15.41
CA GLY A 82 -15.00 7.60 -16.60
C GLY A 82 -14.28 6.26 -16.52
N GLY A 83 -13.67 5.90 -15.38
CA GLY A 83 -13.06 4.59 -15.17
C GLY A 83 -14.10 3.53 -14.75
N GLN A 84 -13.72 2.26 -14.82
CA GLN A 84 -14.50 1.16 -14.27
C GLN A 84 -13.85 0.68 -12.98
N ALA A 85 -14.62 0.53 -11.92
CA ALA A 85 -14.12 0.05 -10.63
C ALA A 85 -15.15 -0.82 -9.91
N GLN A 86 -14.67 -1.83 -9.21
CA GLN A 86 -15.50 -2.73 -8.41
C GLN A 86 -14.87 -2.94 -7.03
N VAL A 87 -15.69 -2.85 -5.99
CA VAL A 87 -15.28 -3.16 -4.62
C VAL A 87 -15.26 -4.67 -4.42
N LEU A 88 -14.15 -5.17 -3.88
CA LEU A 88 -14.00 -6.52 -3.36
C LEU A 88 -13.67 -6.46 -1.87
N SER A 89 -14.33 -7.30 -1.07
CA SER A 89 -13.92 -7.45 0.31
C SER A 89 -12.61 -8.22 0.39
N GLY A 90 -11.62 -7.69 1.11
CA GLY A 90 -10.40 -8.46 1.37
C GLY A 90 -10.66 -9.77 2.11
N LYS A 91 -11.81 -9.91 2.79
CA LYS A 91 -12.26 -11.16 3.41
C LYS A 91 -12.47 -12.31 2.41
N ASP A 92 -12.65 -12.00 1.14
CA ASP A 92 -12.84 -12.97 0.06
C ASP A 92 -11.55 -13.19 -0.75
N VAL A 93 -10.51 -12.42 -0.44
CA VAL A 93 -9.19 -12.46 -1.11
C VAL A 93 -8.10 -12.97 -0.18
N LEU A 94 -8.13 -12.59 1.11
CA LEU A 94 -7.05 -12.84 2.07
C LEU A 94 -7.50 -13.86 3.13
N VAL A 95 -6.91 -15.03 3.14
CA VAL A 95 -7.05 -16.00 4.24
C VAL A 95 -6.05 -15.64 5.32
N ALA A 96 -6.54 -15.49 6.56
CA ALA A 96 -5.73 -15.03 7.66
C ALA A 96 -5.85 -15.93 8.90
N VAL A 97 -4.87 -15.81 9.79
CA VAL A 97 -4.91 -16.36 11.14
C VAL A 97 -4.65 -15.23 12.13
N LYS A 98 -5.07 -15.38 13.39
CA LYS A 98 -4.76 -14.38 14.42
C LYS A 98 -3.26 -14.13 14.48
N ALA A 99 -2.85 -12.88 14.41
CA ALA A 99 -1.45 -12.49 14.55
C ALA A 99 -0.94 -12.79 15.98
N PRO A 100 0.32 -13.24 16.13
CA PRO A 100 0.91 -13.44 17.44
C PRO A 100 1.08 -12.09 18.15
N PRO A 101 1.17 -12.09 19.52
CA PRO A 101 1.48 -10.89 20.26
C PRO A 101 2.78 -10.23 19.78
N ARG A 102 2.80 -8.89 19.74
CA ARG A 102 3.98 -8.09 19.37
C ARG A 102 4.58 -7.43 20.61
N LEU A 103 5.88 -7.12 20.55
CA LEU A 103 6.55 -6.37 21.59
C LEU A 103 6.28 -4.88 21.39
N ASP A 104 5.93 -4.18 22.45
CA ASP A 104 5.90 -2.73 22.45
C ASP A 104 7.30 -2.13 22.71
N VAL A 105 7.39 -0.82 22.76
CA VAL A 105 8.65 -0.07 22.96
C VAL A 105 9.30 -0.35 24.34
N THR A 106 8.57 -0.94 25.28
CA THR A 106 9.06 -1.34 26.60
C THR A 106 9.48 -2.80 26.66
N GLY A 107 9.28 -3.56 25.56
CA GLY A 107 9.52 -4.99 25.49
C GLY A 107 8.35 -5.83 26.03
N ALA A 108 7.22 -5.23 26.39
CA ALA A 108 6.03 -5.96 26.83
C ALA A 108 5.32 -6.62 25.65
N LYS A 109 4.87 -7.88 25.84
CA LYS A 109 4.04 -8.59 24.86
C LYS A 109 2.61 -8.04 24.88
N ILE A 110 2.17 -7.52 23.75
CA ILE A 110 0.82 -6.97 23.56
C ILE A 110 0.04 -7.88 22.62
N ASP A 111 -1.10 -8.39 23.08
CA ASP A 111 -2.10 -9.03 22.21
C ASP A 111 -2.75 -7.95 21.33
N LEU A 112 -2.65 -8.13 20.03
CA LEU A 112 -3.19 -7.18 19.05
C LEU A 112 -4.71 -7.33 18.84
N GLY A 113 -5.35 -8.33 19.46
CA GLY A 113 -6.77 -8.64 19.30
C GLY A 113 -7.09 -9.25 17.94
N PHE A 114 -8.00 -8.62 17.20
CA PHE A 114 -8.46 -9.07 15.87
C PHE A 114 -7.57 -8.55 14.75
N VAL A 115 -6.27 -8.68 14.90
CA VAL A 115 -5.26 -8.47 13.86
C VAL A 115 -4.85 -9.82 13.29
N GLY A 116 -4.69 -9.90 11.97
CA GLY A 116 -4.36 -11.15 11.28
C GLY A 116 -3.09 -11.09 10.48
N ASP A 117 -2.40 -12.24 10.42
CA ASP A 117 -1.33 -12.52 9.47
C ASP A 117 -1.91 -13.34 8.30
N ILE A 118 -1.54 -12.99 7.06
CA ILE A 118 -2.04 -13.63 5.84
C ILE A 118 -1.33 -14.98 5.67
N THR A 119 -2.11 -16.04 5.49
CA THR A 119 -1.59 -17.40 5.22
C THR A 119 -1.71 -17.80 3.75
N SER A 120 -2.70 -17.26 3.04
CA SER A 120 -2.85 -17.45 1.58
C SER A 120 -3.70 -16.33 0.98
N THR A 121 -3.60 -16.22 -0.36
CA THR A 121 -4.31 -15.19 -1.14
C THR A 121 -5.06 -15.87 -2.28
N ASP A 122 -6.37 -15.68 -2.36
CA ASP A 122 -7.17 -16.09 -3.52
C ASP A 122 -7.43 -14.88 -4.42
N ILE A 123 -6.72 -14.82 -5.52
CA ILE A 123 -6.82 -13.73 -6.50
C ILE A 123 -7.80 -14.01 -7.65
N THR A 124 -8.56 -15.10 -7.59
CA THR A 124 -9.41 -15.54 -8.72
C THR A 124 -10.37 -14.42 -9.18
N GLN A 125 -11.04 -13.75 -8.24
CA GLN A 125 -11.93 -12.64 -8.58
C GLN A 125 -11.17 -11.37 -8.95
N VAL A 126 -10.04 -11.11 -8.30
CA VAL A 126 -9.17 -9.96 -8.61
C VAL A 126 -8.66 -10.07 -10.05
N GLN A 127 -8.17 -11.25 -10.45
CA GLN A 127 -7.67 -11.49 -11.80
C GLN A 127 -8.76 -11.31 -12.86
N LYS A 128 -9.98 -11.83 -12.62
CA LYS A 128 -11.11 -11.62 -13.54
C LYS A 128 -11.43 -10.15 -13.77
N LEU A 129 -11.38 -9.32 -12.73
CA LEU A 129 -11.61 -7.88 -12.87
C LEU A 129 -10.47 -7.20 -13.62
N VAL A 130 -9.23 -7.55 -13.30
CA VAL A 130 -8.05 -7.01 -14.01
C VAL A 130 -8.10 -7.37 -15.51
N ASP A 131 -8.43 -8.61 -15.84
CA ASP A 131 -8.56 -9.08 -17.24
C ASP A 131 -9.72 -8.38 -17.98
N ALA A 132 -10.75 -7.95 -17.26
CA ALA A 132 -11.86 -7.16 -17.80
C ALA A 132 -11.60 -5.63 -17.78
N GLU A 133 -10.38 -5.18 -17.45
CA GLU A 133 -9.99 -3.76 -17.33
C GLU A 133 -10.80 -2.98 -16.28
N ILE A 134 -11.33 -3.69 -15.27
CA ILE A 134 -12.03 -3.12 -14.12
C ILE A 134 -11.05 -3.00 -12.94
N VAL A 135 -10.95 -1.83 -12.34
CA VAL A 135 -10.09 -1.58 -11.17
C VAL A 135 -10.68 -2.24 -9.92
N PRO A 136 -10.05 -3.30 -9.37
CA PRO A 136 -10.51 -3.89 -8.13
C PRO A 136 -10.07 -3.03 -6.93
N ILE A 137 -11.01 -2.67 -6.06
CA ILE A 137 -10.74 -1.95 -4.80
C ILE A 137 -10.90 -2.92 -3.66
N ILE A 138 -9.79 -3.24 -3.00
CA ILE A 138 -9.72 -4.31 -2.01
C ILE A 138 -9.45 -3.72 -0.62
N SER A 139 -10.33 -4.01 0.34
CA SER A 139 -10.12 -3.62 1.73
C SER A 139 -9.07 -4.50 2.41
N PRO A 140 -8.21 -3.96 3.32
CA PRO A 140 -7.21 -4.75 4.04
C PRO A 140 -7.85 -5.52 5.22
N LEU A 141 -8.76 -6.42 4.89
CA LEU A 141 -9.44 -7.34 5.81
C LEU A 141 -9.15 -8.77 5.38
N GLY A 142 -8.94 -9.67 6.34
CA GLY A 142 -8.78 -11.09 6.08
C GLY A 142 -9.85 -11.90 6.80
N ARG A 143 -10.11 -13.11 6.31
CA ARG A 143 -10.99 -14.08 6.95
C ARG A 143 -10.22 -15.32 7.38
N GLY A 144 -10.41 -15.73 8.64
CA GLY A 144 -9.94 -17.00 9.15
C GLY A 144 -10.78 -18.17 8.63
N ARG A 145 -10.22 -19.38 8.65
CA ARG A 145 -10.96 -20.60 8.32
C ARG A 145 -12.13 -20.87 9.27
N ASP A 146 -12.07 -20.27 10.46
CA ASP A 146 -13.13 -20.27 11.48
C ASP A 146 -14.23 -19.23 11.22
N GLY A 147 -14.10 -18.45 10.14
CA GLY A 147 -15.00 -17.36 9.80
C GLY A 147 -14.69 -16.03 10.49
N GLN A 148 -13.71 -15.98 11.39
CA GLN A 148 -13.32 -14.74 12.08
C GLN A 148 -12.73 -13.72 11.11
N VAL A 149 -13.18 -12.46 11.23
CA VAL A 149 -12.63 -11.34 10.45
C VAL A 149 -11.44 -10.72 11.20
N TYR A 150 -10.38 -10.46 10.47
CA TYR A 150 -9.16 -9.83 10.98
C TYR A 150 -8.84 -8.54 10.21
N ASN A 151 -8.40 -7.54 10.96
CA ASN A 151 -7.76 -6.35 10.41
C ASN A 151 -6.34 -6.72 9.95
N ILE A 152 -6.03 -6.50 8.70
CA ILE A 152 -4.72 -6.79 8.11
C ILE A 152 -3.93 -5.50 7.96
N ASN A 153 -2.62 -5.55 8.21
CA ASN A 153 -1.76 -4.43 7.85
C ASN A 153 -1.84 -4.20 6.34
N ALA A 154 -2.19 -2.98 5.94
CA ALA A 154 -2.49 -2.67 4.55
C ALA A 154 -1.24 -2.73 3.64
N ASP A 155 -0.04 -2.43 4.16
CA ASP A 155 1.22 -2.57 3.42
C ASP A 155 1.45 -4.06 3.09
N ILE A 156 1.24 -4.96 4.08
CA ILE A 156 1.36 -6.41 3.92
C ILE A 156 0.29 -6.95 2.96
N ALA A 157 -0.97 -6.51 3.09
CA ALA A 157 -2.06 -6.92 2.20
C ALA A 157 -1.73 -6.58 0.74
N ALA A 158 -1.28 -5.35 0.48
CA ALA A 158 -0.89 -4.90 -0.84
C ALA A 158 0.28 -5.71 -1.42
N ALA A 159 1.31 -6.00 -0.61
CA ALA A 159 2.44 -6.84 -1.01
C ALA A 159 2.00 -8.25 -1.41
N LYS A 160 1.17 -8.92 -0.59
CA LYS A 160 0.67 -10.28 -0.85
C LYS A 160 -0.21 -10.37 -2.09
N ILE A 161 -1.07 -9.38 -2.30
CA ILE A 161 -1.89 -9.28 -3.52
C ILE A 161 -1.01 -9.05 -4.74
N ALA A 162 -0.03 -8.13 -4.66
CA ALA A 162 0.89 -7.84 -5.74
C ALA A 162 1.75 -9.07 -6.13
N GLN A 163 2.24 -9.83 -5.15
CA GLN A 163 2.94 -11.08 -5.37
C GLN A 163 2.06 -12.11 -6.10
N ALA A 164 0.84 -12.34 -5.60
CA ALA A 164 -0.08 -13.31 -6.18
C ALA A 164 -0.48 -12.95 -7.62
N LEU A 165 -0.65 -11.66 -7.93
CA LEU A 165 -0.91 -11.13 -9.27
C LEU A 165 0.33 -11.08 -10.17
N LYS A 166 1.53 -11.37 -9.63
CA LYS A 166 2.81 -11.10 -10.32
C LYS A 166 2.86 -9.68 -10.88
N ALA A 167 2.42 -8.72 -10.07
CA ALA A 167 2.32 -7.33 -10.47
C ALA A 167 3.68 -6.77 -10.89
N HIS A 168 3.67 -5.92 -11.92
CA HIS A 168 4.89 -5.27 -12.38
C HIS A 168 5.44 -4.28 -11.36
N LYS A 169 4.54 -3.54 -10.70
CA LYS A 169 4.90 -2.55 -9.67
C LYS A 169 3.90 -2.58 -8.52
N ILE A 170 4.40 -2.22 -7.34
CA ILE A 170 3.57 -1.80 -6.22
C ILE A 170 3.92 -0.38 -5.82
N ILE A 171 2.93 0.44 -5.55
CA ILE A 171 3.10 1.84 -5.18
C ILE A 171 2.42 2.08 -3.84
N TYR A 172 3.21 2.46 -2.85
CA TYR A 172 2.74 2.85 -1.53
C TYR A 172 2.56 4.37 -1.48
N LEU A 173 1.30 4.82 -1.49
CA LEU A 173 0.95 6.21 -1.21
C LEU A 173 0.94 6.43 0.30
N SER A 174 1.92 7.15 0.79
CA SER A 174 2.20 7.37 2.20
C SER A 174 2.01 8.85 2.57
N ASP A 175 2.40 9.23 3.77
CA ASP A 175 2.52 10.63 4.20
C ASP A 175 3.97 11.15 4.15
N VAL A 176 4.87 10.32 3.66
CA VAL A 176 6.26 10.65 3.39
C VAL A 176 6.61 10.33 1.94
N ASN A 177 7.46 11.15 1.34
CA ASN A 177 7.82 11.04 -0.08
C ASN A 177 8.95 10.03 -0.35
N GLY A 178 9.04 8.96 0.44
CA GLY A 178 10.09 7.95 0.28
C GLY A 178 11.12 7.98 1.42
N VAL A 179 12.30 7.43 1.16
CA VAL A 179 13.41 7.33 2.10
C VAL A 179 14.32 8.55 1.96
N ARG A 180 14.53 9.29 3.05
CA ARG A 180 15.46 10.42 3.12
C ARG A 180 16.68 10.07 3.97
N ARG A 181 17.86 10.55 3.61
CA ARG A 181 19.04 10.40 4.47
C ARG A 181 18.91 11.19 5.77
N ASP A 182 18.40 12.42 5.70
CA ASP A 182 17.99 13.22 6.86
C ASP A 182 16.48 13.48 6.72
N PRO A 183 15.64 13.01 7.67
CA PRO A 183 14.20 13.23 7.63
C PRO A 183 13.78 14.71 7.60
N ARG A 184 14.66 15.63 8.04
CA ARG A 184 14.41 17.07 8.08
C ARG A 184 14.82 17.80 6.80
N ASP A 185 15.59 17.14 5.92
CA ASP A 185 16.06 17.70 4.66
C ASP A 185 15.31 17.05 3.48
N GLU A 186 14.45 17.82 2.83
CA GLU A 186 13.69 17.36 1.66
C GLU A 186 14.57 17.04 0.47
N THR A 187 15.73 17.66 0.36
CA THR A 187 16.68 17.45 -0.73
C THR A 187 17.48 16.15 -0.57
N SER A 188 17.43 15.53 0.61
CA SER A 188 18.12 14.27 0.93
C SER A 188 17.35 13.01 0.50
N LEU A 189 16.30 13.15 -0.31
CA LEU A 189 15.54 12.03 -0.84
C LEU A 189 16.41 11.09 -1.66
N ILE A 190 16.31 9.80 -1.39
CA ILE A 190 17.01 8.76 -2.13
C ILE A 190 16.06 8.23 -3.21
N SER A 191 16.34 8.52 -4.46
CA SER A 191 15.46 8.17 -5.58
C SER A 191 15.41 6.67 -5.85
N THR A 192 16.52 5.94 -5.64
CA THR A 192 16.58 4.49 -5.93
C THR A 192 17.39 3.77 -4.87
N LEU A 193 16.86 2.66 -4.37
CA LEU A 193 17.49 1.78 -3.39
C LEU A 193 17.46 0.33 -3.85
N THR A 194 18.54 -0.40 -3.54
CA THR A 194 18.58 -1.85 -3.61
C THR A 194 18.28 -2.48 -2.23
N PRO A 195 17.92 -3.78 -2.16
CA PRO A 195 17.76 -4.48 -0.90
C PRO A 195 18.97 -4.36 0.04
N ASP A 196 20.19 -4.45 -0.49
CA ASP A 196 21.42 -4.34 0.32
C ASP A 196 21.59 -2.93 0.90
N GLN A 197 21.32 -1.89 0.10
CA GLN A 197 21.36 -0.51 0.57
C GLN A 197 20.32 -0.24 1.66
N ILE A 198 19.14 -0.88 1.59
CA ILE A 198 18.14 -0.79 2.65
C ILE A 198 18.66 -1.39 3.95
N GLN A 199 19.30 -2.57 3.91
CA GLN A 199 19.88 -3.19 5.11
C GLN A 199 20.97 -2.30 5.72
N GLN A 200 21.84 -1.69 4.89
CA GLN A 200 22.84 -0.75 5.35
C GLN A 200 22.20 0.47 6.03
N LEU A 201 21.19 1.10 5.40
CA LEU A 201 20.49 2.28 5.94
C LEU A 201 19.72 1.96 7.24
N LYS A 202 19.25 0.71 7.43
CA LYS A 202 18.72 0.25 8.71
C LYS A 202 19.80 0.19 9.80
N GLN A 203 20.98 -0.37 9.48
CA GLN A 203 22.12 -0.43 10.43
C GLN A 203 22.62 0.95 10.80
N GLU A 204 22.64 1.89 9.85
CA GLU A 204 23.00 3.29 10.07
C GLU A 204 21.93 4.08 10.84
N GLY A 205 20.73 3.51 11.09
CA GLY A 205 19.62 4.18 11.76
C GLY A 205 18.90 5.23 10.91
N VAL A 206 19.18 5.33 9.61
CA VAL A 206 18.49 6.20 8.66
C VAL A 206 17.07 5.71 8.43
N ILE A 207 16.92 4.41 8.21
CA ILE A 207 15.61 3.75 8.16
C ILE A 207 15.27 3.28 9.57
N ALA A 208 14.34 3.97 10.23
CA ALA A 208 13.97 3.71 11.61
C ALA A 208 12.44 3.72 11.82
N SER A 209 12.00 3.29 12.99
CA SER A 209 10.60 3.37 13.48
C SER A 209 9.57 2.95 12.43
N GLY A 210 8.61 3.82 12.12
CA GLY A 210 7.49 3.54 11.21
C GLY A 210 7.86 3.26 9.74
N MET A 211 9.10 3.55 9.31
CA MET A 211 9.56 3.21 7.96
C MET A 211 10.00 1.74 7.85
N ILE A 212 10.46 1.12 8.95
CA ILE A 212 10.92 -0.28 8.96
C ILE A 212 9.84 -1.23 8.43
N PRO A 213 8.59 -1.26 8.94
CA PRO A 213 7.56 -2.16 8.43
C PRO A 213 7.26 -1.95 6.94
N LYS A 214 7.34 -0.71 6.46
CA LYS A 214 7.09 -0.38 5.05
C LYS A 214 8.18 -0.93 4.14
N VAL A 215 9.45 -0.70 4.48
CA VAL A 215 10.54 -1.24 3.67
C VAL A 215 10.64 -2.75 3.75
N ASP A 216 10.27 -3.37 4.89
CA ASP A 216 10.21 -4.82 5.03
C ASP A 216 9.13 -5.43 4.14
N SER A 217 7.94 -4.81 4.09
CA SER A 217 6.87 -5.20 3.16
C SER A 217 7.31 -5.05 1.69
N ALA A 218 8.07 -4.00 1.36
CA ALA A 218 8.61 -3.80 0.03
C ALA A 218 9.64 -4.87 -0.34
N LEU A 219 10.56 -5.21 0.56
CA LEU A 219 11.54 -6.29 0.36
C LEU A 219 10.86 -7.64 0.19
N GLU A 220 9.82 -7.92 0.98
CA GLU A 220 9.01 -9.12 0.84
C GLU A 220 8.31 -9.17 -0.53
N ALA A 221 7.75 -8.05 -1.00
CA ALA A 221 7.13 -7.96 -2.32
C ALA A 221 8.13 -8.28 -3.45
N LEU A 222 9.33 -7.70 -3.41
CA LEU A 222 10.40 -7.99 -4.38
C LEU A 222 10.83 -9.45 -4.33
N ALA A 223 11.04 -10.02 -3.14
CA ALA A 223 11.39 -11.43 -2.98
C ALA A 223 10.31 -12.37 -3.53
N GLY A 224 9.05 -11.95 -3.51
CA GLY A 224 7.90 -12.65 -4.09
C GLY A 224 7.68 -12.42 -5.59
N GLY A 225 8.60 -11.72 -6.28
CA GLY A 225 8.60 -11.57 -7.74
C GLY A 225 7.97 -10.28 -8.27
N VAL A 226 7.59 -9.32 -7.42
CA VAL A 226 7.26 -7.97 -7.87
C VAL A 226 8.53 -7.29 -8.37
N ALA A 227 8.51 -6.68 -9.56
CA ALA A 227 9.74 -6.16 -10.16
C ALA A 227 10.24 -4.87 -9.47
N LYS A 228 9.33 -3.99 -9.06
CA LYS A 228 9.66 -2.69 -8.47
C LYS A 228 8.64 -2.29 -7.40
N VAL A 229 9.12 -1.60 -6.37
CA VAL A 229 8.30 -1.00 -5.32
C VAL A 229 8.60 0.48 -5.22
N HIS A 230 7.57 1.31 -5.08
CA HIS A 230 7.71 2.76 -4.99
C HIS A 230 7.04 3.30 -3.73
N PHE A 231 7.68 4.25 -3.07
CA PHE A 231 7.11 5.05 -1.98
C PHE A 231 6.90 6.48 -2.43
N LEU A 232 5.66 6.98 -2.36
CA LEU A 232 5.26 8.32 -2.80
C LEU A 232 4.49 9.05 -1.70
N ASP A 233 4.58 10.38 -1.70
CA ASP A 233 3.69 11.22 -0.90
C ASP A 233 2.29 11.25 -1.54
N GLY A 234 1.33 10.62 -0.89
CA GLY A 234 -0.07 10.62 -1.30
C GLY A 234 -0.79 11.98 -1.16
N LYS A 235 -0.15 12.99 -0.55
CA LYS A 235 -0.67 14.36 -0.47
C LYS A 235 -0.27 15.20 -1.68
N GLN A 236 0.80 14.82 -2.37
CA GLN A 236 1.23 15.53 -3.57
C GLN A 236 0.27 15.25 -4.72
N ALA A 237 -0.30 16.30 -5.28
CA ALA A 237 -1.19 16.18 -6.44
C ALA A 237 -0.45 15.51 -7.61
N HIS A 238 -1.12 14.57 -8.26
CA HIS A 238 -0.61 13.83 -9.41
C HIS A 238 0.67 13.01 -9.16
N SER A 239 1.00 12.71 -7.89
CA SER A 239 2.22 11.96 -7.54
C SER A 239 2.34 10.64 -8.30
N LEU A 240 1.25 9.89 -8.43
CA LEU A 240 1.22 8.63 -9.18
C LEU A 240 1.57 8.83 -10.67
N LEU A 241 1.05 9.88 -11.30
CA LEU A 241 1.34 10.17 -12.71
C LEU A 241 2.80 10.62 -12.89
N LEU A 242 3.29 11.49 -12.02
CA LEU A 242 4.68 11.97 -12.06
C LEU A 242 5.67 10.82 -11.88
N GLU A 243 5.38 9.87 -11.00
CA GLU A 243 6.23 8.70 -10.80
C GLU A 243 6.20 7.71 -11.96
N LEU A 244 5.01 7.49 -12.54
CA LEU A 244 4.86 6.50 -13.62
C LEU A 244 5.27 7.02 -14.99
N PHE A 245 5.13 8.33 -15.24
CA PHE A 245 5.26 8.93 -16.57
C PHE A 245 6.38 9.96 -16.69
N THR A 246 7.38 9.93 -15.77
CA THR A 246 8.62 10.73 -15.89
C THR A 246 9.84 9.89 -15.53
N ASP A 247 10.97 10.17 -16.14
CA ASP A 247 12.25 9.49 -15.89
C ASP A 247 12.81 9.77 -14.50
N ALA A 248 12.60 10.99 -13.99
CA ALA A 248 13.14 11.42 -12.71
C ALA A 248 12.42 10.80 -11.52
N GLY A 249 11.12 10.44 -11.70
CA GLY A 249 10.26 10.08 -10.57
C GLY A 249 10.16 11.20 -9.53
N ILE A 250 9.45 10.97 -8.46
CA ILE A 250 9.31 11.93 -7.34
C ILE A 250 9.47 11.30 -5.97
N GLY A 251 9.58 9.98 -5.91
CA GLY A 251 9.65 9.19 -4.70
C GLY A 251 10.91 8.35 -4.56
N THR A 252 10.81 7.26 -3.83
CA THR A 252 11.87 6.24 -3.74
C THR A 252 11.43 4.97 -4.44
N GLU A 253 12.15 4.58 -5.47
CA GLU A 253 12.04 3.25 -6.10
C GLU A 253 12.92 2.25 -5.37
N ILE A 254 12.40 1.05 -5.11
CA ILE A 254 13.18 -0.10 -4.66
C ILE A 254 13.11 -1.18 -5.74
N ALA A 255 14.27 -1.62 -6.21
CA ALA A 255 14.42 -2.66 -7.21
C ALA A 255 15.56 -3.62 -6.84
N ALA A 256 15.50 -4.86 -7.35
CA ALA A 256 16.51 -5.88 -7.06
C ALA A 256 17.91 -5.52 -7.62
N THR A 257 17.94 -4.82 -8.76
CA THR A 257 19.16 -4.30 -9.41
C THR A 257 18.93 -2.88 -9.87
N LYS A 258 20.01 -2.07 -9.88
CA LYS A 258 19.98 -0.73 -10.50
C LYS A 258 19.95 -0.83 -12.00
#